data_f418339eb761c66814837dec375508a6
#
_entry.id   f418339eb761c66814837dec375508a6
#
_cell.length_a   1.000
_cell.length_b   1.000
_cell.length_c   1.000
_cell.angle_alpha   90.00
_cell.angle_beta   90.00
_cell.angle_gamma   90.00
#
_symmetry.space_group_name_H-M   'P 1'
#
loop_
_entity.id
_entity.type
_entity.pdbx_description
1 polymer ?
#
loop_
_entity_poly.entity_id
_entity_poly.type
_entity_poly.pdbx_seq_one_letter_code
_entity_poly.pdbx_strand_id
1 'polypeptide(L)'
;MAELKTLLKFEDVSLSFGGITALKNVSFDVKENSITSIIGPNGAGKTSVFNCISGIYTPDSGSIFFEETNITNMRPNDIAELGIARTFQNIELFENVTVLENILTGVHRRLDYGILSGLFYSSKAKKGELYARKAAEDIIDFLEIEEYRYSYVMSLPYGIQKRVELGRASVSYTHLRAHETDIN
;
A
#
# COMPACT_ATOMS: atom_id res chain seq x y z
N MET A 1 14.04 -25.06 -11.58
CA MET A 1 13.16 -24.17 -10.81
C MET A 1 13.42 -22.78 -11.32
N ALA A 2 12.40 -22.06 -11.78
CA ALA A 2 12.56 -20.67 -12.19
C ALA A 2 13.00 -19.85 -10.95
N GLU A 3 14.05 -19.07 -11.10
CA GLU A 3 14.52 -18.17 -10.05
C GLU A 3 13.49 -17.05 -9.88
N LEU A 4 12.91 -16.91 -8.68
CA LEU A 4 11.92 -15.88 -8.40
C LEU A 4 12.58 -14.50 -8.52
N LYS A 5 11.98 -13.61 -9.29
CA LYS A 5 12.45 -12.23 -9.46
C LYS A 5 12.47 -11.50 -8.12
N THR A 6 13.50 -10.68 -7.89
CA THR A 6 13.57 -9.84 -6.70
C THR A 6 12.61 -8.66 -6.89
N LEU A 7 11.68 -8.49 -5.96
CA LEU A 7 10.69 -7.41 -5.96
C LEU A 7 11.19 -6.19 -5.18
N LEU A 8 11.78 -6.42 -4.00
CA LEU A 8 12.34 -5.36 -3.16
C LEU A 8 13.76 -5.74 -2.76
N LYS A 9 14.68 -4.80 -2.81
CA LYS A 9 16.08 -4.99 -2.44
C LYS A 9 16.56 -3.88 -1.52
N PHE A 10 17.15 -4.26 -0.40
CA PHE A 10 17.92 -3.38 0.47
C PHE A 10 19.40 -3.65 0.26
N GLU A 11 20.19 -2.59 0.08
CA GLU A 11 21.64 -2.66 -0.11
C GLU A 11 22.33 -1.73 0.89
N ASP A 12 22.98 -2.32 1.90
CA ASP A 12 23.81 -1.65 2.92
C ASP A 12 23.16 -0.41 3.56
N VAL A 13 21.86 -0.50 3.81
CA VAL A 13 21.05 0.59 4.33
C VAL A 13 21.41 0.86 5.80
N SER A 14 21.76 2.11 6.08
CA SER A 14 22.01 2.60 7.46
C SER A 14 21.14 3.84 7.75
N LEU A 15 20.66 3.93 8.99
CA LEU A 15 19.82 5.03 9.46
C LEU A 15 20.10 5.32 10.94
N SER A 16 20.28 6.58 11.28
CA SER A 16 20.53 7.02 12.65
C SER A 16 19.66 8.21 13.03
N PHE A 17 19.32 8.32 14.31
CA PHE A 17 18.57 9.42 14.89
C PHE A 17 19.31 10.00 16.10
N GLY A 18 19.76 11.26 16.04
CA GLY A 18 20.37 11.92 17.19
C GLY A 18 21.49 11.12 17.85
N GLY A 19 22.33 10.43 17.05
CA GLY A 19 23.42 9.57 17.54
C GLY A 19 23.04 8.13 17.88
N ILE A 20 21.77 7.76 17.80
CA ILE A 20 21.33 6.37 17.97
C ILE A 20 21.19 5.72 16.58
N THR A 21 21.96 4.67 16.33
CA THR A 21 21.87 3.90 15.08
C THR A 21 20.66 2.97 15.13
N ALA A 22 19.67 3.23 14.28
CA ALA A 22 18.47 2.41 14.15
C ALA A 22 18.64 1.25 13.16
N LEU A 23 19.39 1.48 12.06
CA LEU A 23 19.77 0.47 11.06
C LEU A 23 21.27 0.61 10.79
N LYS A 24 21.98 -0.51 10.65
CA LYS A 24 23.41 -0.54 10.35
C LYS A 24 23.71 -1.57 9.27
N ASN A 25 24.02 -1.10 8.06
CA ASN A 25 24.39 -1.91 6.90
C ASN A 25 23.41 -3.08 6.65
N VAL A 26 22.11 -2.76 6.68
CA VAL A 26 21.06 -3.78 6.50
C VAL A 26 20.93 -4.09 5.03
N SER A 27 21.05 -5.38 4.68
CA SER A 27 20.87 -5.88 3.31
C SER A 27 19.98 -7.12 3.32
N PHE A 28 18.96 -7.14 2.45
CA PHE A 28 18.09 -8.29 2.21
C PHE A 28 17.29 -8.11 0.93
N ASP A 29 16.75 -9.22 0.42
CA ASP A 29 15.87 -9.24 -0.75
C ASP A 29 14.51 -9.81 -0.39
N VAL A 30 13.45 -9.25 -1.01
CA VAL A 30 12.10 -9.82 -1.03
C VAL A 30 11.80 -10.28 -2.45
N LYS A 31 11.34 -11.52 -2.60
CA LYS A 31 11.02 -12.11 -3.90
C LYS A 31 9.54 -11.92 -4.25
N GLU A 32 9.23 -11.87 -5.54
CA GLU A 32 7.84 -11.87 -6.02
C GLU A 32 7.07 -13.09 -5.49
N ASN A 33 5.79 -12.91 -5.24
CA ASN A 33 4.89 -13.96 -4.75
C ASN A 33 5.37 -14.67 -3.48
N SER A 34 6.14 -13.98 -2.63
CA SER A 34 6.64 -14.49 -1.35
C SER A 34 6.11 -13.69 -0.16
N ILE A 35 6.09 -14.33 1.00
CA ILE A 35 5.85 -13.66 2.29
C ILE A 35 7.20 -13.60 3.01
N THR A 36 7.68 -12.39 3.28
CA THR A 36 8.91 -12.16 4.03
C THR A 36 8.59 -11.54 5.38
N SER A 37 9.15 -12.09 6.47
CA SER A 37 8.94 -11.60 7.83
C SER A 37 10.22 -11.03 8.42
N ILE A 38 10.11 -9.85 9.08
CA ILE A 38 11.19 -9.26 9.85
C ILE A 38 10.92 -9.53 11.33
N ILE A 39 11.79 -10.32 11.97
CA ILE A 39 11.65 -10.74 13.37
C ILE A 39 12.76 -10.13 14.21
N GLY A 40 12.46 -9.75 15.44
CA GLY A 40 13.42 -9.20 16.38
C GLY A 40 12.75 -8.56 17.59
N PRO A 41 13.49 -8.25 18.67
CA PRO A 41 12.96 -7.60 19.87
C PRO A 41 12.45 -6.18 19.58
N ASN A 42 11.77 -5.59 20.57
CA ASN A 42 11.38 -4.18 20.49
C ASN A 42 12.66 -3.30 20.45
N GLY A 43 12.64 -2.28 19.60
CA GLY A 43 13.82 -1.44 19.37
C GLY A 43 14.82 -1.96 18.32
N ALA A 44 14.66 -3.16 17.77
CA ALA A 44 15.57 -3.73 16.76
C ALA A 44 15.51 -3.06 15.38
N GLY A 45 14.83 -1.92 15.20
CA GLY A 45 14.78 -1.22 13.92
C GLY A 45 13.74 -1.72 12.93
N LYS A 46 12.87 -2.70 13.27
CA LYS A 46 11.85 -3.24 12.35
C LYS A 46 10.97 -2.15 11.73
N THR A 47 10.44 -1.26 12.55
CA THR A 47 9.61 -0.12 12.10
C THR A 47 10.41 0.84 11.23
N SER A 48 11.72 1.02 11.52
CA SER A 48 12.59 1.86 10.69
C SER A 48 12.78 1.31 9.29
N VAL A 49 12.90 -0.02 9.14
CA VAL A 49 12.93 -0.66 7.82
C VAL A 49 11.65 -0.34 7.04
N PHE A 50 10.47 -0.56 7.63
CA PHE A 50 9.20 -0.24 6.97
C PHE A 50 9.04 1.26 6.68
N ASN A 51 9.55 2.15 7.55
CA ASN A 51 9.53 3.58 7.32
C ASN A 51 10.44 4.00 6.15
N CYS A 52 11.58 3.34 5.97
CA CYS A 52 12.44 3.54 4.80
C CYS A 52 11.77 3.06 3.51
N ILE A 53 11.15 1.87 3.51
CA ILE A 53 10.42 1.35 2.34
C ILE A 53 9.29 2.29 1.92
N SER A 54 8.59 2.88 2.90
CA SER A 54 7.46 3.79 2.62
C SER A 54 7.90 5.24 2.35
N GLY A 55 9.20 5.56 2.34
CA GLY A 55 9.71 6.92 2.14
C GLY A 55 9.43 7.90 3.29
N ILE A 56 8.99 7.40 4.46
CA ILE A 56 8.82 8.22 5.67
C ILE A 56 10.17 8.62 6.26
N TYR A 57 11.15 7.73 6.17
CA TYR A 57 12.54 7.99 6.54
C TYR A 57 13.44 7.83 5.32
N THR A 58 14.35 8.77 5.16
CA THR A 58 15.44 8.68 4.18
C THR A 58 16.66 8.09 4.87
N PRO A 59 17.25 6.99 4.38
CA PRO A 59 18.47 6.42 4.93
C PRO A 59 19.66 7.38 4.88
N ASP A 60 20.57 7.27 5.83
CA ASP A 60 21.84 8.02 5.82
C ASP A 60 22.80 7.49 4.74
N SER A 61 22.73 6.17 4.46
CA SER A 61 23.52 5.50 3.41
C SER A 61 22.84 4.23 2.92
N GLY A 62 23.34 3.69 1.82
CA GLY A 62 22.79 2.51 1.15
C GLY A 62 21.71 2.86 0.15
N SER A 63 21.07 1.84 -0.41
CA SER A 63 20.05 2.01 -1.46
C SER A 63 18.90 1.03 -1.27
N ILE A 64 17.71 1.46 -1.66
CA ILE A 64 16.49 0.64 -1.65
C ILE A 64 15.91 0.64 -3.06
N PHE A 65 15.70 -0.55 -3.59
CA PHE A 65 15.11 -0.73 -4.91
C PHE A 65 13.79 -1.47 -4.81
N PHE A 66 12.80 -1.00 -5.55
CA PHE A 66 11.57 -1.72 -5.82
C PHE A 66 11.55 -2.06 -7.30
N GLU A 67 11.56 -3.35 -7.62
CA GLU A 67 11.91 -3.87 -8.94
C GLU A 67 13.28 -3.30 -9.39
N GLU A 68 13.31 -2.53 -10.48
CA GLU A 68 14.51 -1.86 -10.98
C GLU A 68 14.59 -0.37 -10.60
N THR A 69 13.56 0.14 -9.89
CA THR A 69 13.45 1.55 -9.53
C THR A 69 14.10 1.82 -8.18
N ASN A 70 15.06 2.74 -8.13
CA ASN A 70 15.63 3.21 -6.87
C ASN A 70 14.63 4.12 -6.14
N ILE A 71 14.13 3.68 -4.99
CA ILE A 71 13.14 4.38 -4.18
C ILE A 71 13.71 5.10 -2.96
N THR A 72 15.03 5.07 -2.76
CA THR A 72 15.73 5.54 -1.54
C THR A 72 15.33 6.95 -1.12
N ASN A 73 15.21 7.88 -2.07
CA ASN A 73 14.90 9.29 -1.82
C ASN A 73 13.54 9.71 -2.38
N MET A 74 12.68 8.75 -2.73
CA MET A 74 11.36 9.04 -3.27
C MET A 74 10.40 9.46 -2.16
N ARG A 75 9.46 10.32 -2.50
CA ARG A 75 8.40 10.73 -1.58
C ARG A 75 7.40 9.59 -1.36
N PRO A 76 6.74 9.51 -0.19
CA PRO A 76 5.75 8.46 0.10
C PRO A 76 4.66 8.33 -0.96
N ASN A 77 4.23 9.44 -1.56
CA ASN A 77 3.22 9.44 -2.62
C ASN A 77 3.72 8.73 -3.89
N ASP A 78 4.95 9.03 -4.31
CA ASP A 78 5.55 8.47 -5.52
C ASP A 78 5.80 6.95 -5.32
N ILE A 79 6.23 6.54 -4.13
CA ILE A 79 6.39 5.13 -3.74
C ILE A 79 5.05 4.38 -3.77
N ALA A 80 3.98 5.01 -3.28
CA ALA A 80 2.65 4.42 -3.31
C ALA A 80 2.10 4.26 -4.75
N GLU A 81 2.52 5.13 -5.69
CA GLU A 81 2.19 5.01 -7.12
C GLU A 81 2.87 3.82 -7.78
N LEU A 82 4.03 3.39 -7.29
CA LEU A 82 4.70 2.16 -7.74
C LEU A 82 3.98 0.88 -7.26
N GLY A 83 2.99 0.99 -6.37
CA GLY A 83 2.21 -0.13 -5.85
C GLY A 83 2.62 -0.63 -4.47
N ILE A 84 3.50 0.07 -3.76
CA ILE A 84 3.83 -0.24 -2.37
C ILE A 84 2.75 0.32 -1.47
N ALA A 85 1.93 -0.57 -0.88
CA ALA A 85 0.94 -0.20 0.12
C ALA A 85 1.41 -0.64 1.52
N ARG A 86 1.02 0.12 2.55
CA ARG A 86 1.36 -0.17 3.93
C ARG A 86 0.13 -0.07 4.83
N THR A 87 -0.04 -1.05 5.71
CA THR A 87 -0.94 -0.96 6.86
C THR A 87 -0.15 -0.46 8.08
N PHE A 88 -0.78 0.35 8.92
CA PHE A 88 -0.17 0.89 10.12
C PHE A 88 -0.56 0.08 11.36
N GLN A 89 0.24 0.17 12.43
CA GLN A 89 -0.05 -0.49 13.70
C GLN A 89 -1.34 0.05 14.32
N ASN A 90 -1.56 1.35 14.25
CA ASN A 90 -2.82 1.99 14.58
C ASN A 90 -3.72 2.00 13.34
N ILE A 91 -5.01 1.81 13.55
CA ILE A 91 -5.99 1.83 12.46
C ILE A 91 -6.14 3.26 11.95
N GLU A 92 -5.77 3.47 10.70
CA GLU A 92 -5.83 4.76 10.00
C GLU A 92 -6.99 4.77 8.99
N LEU A 93 -8.21 4.53 9.49
CA LEU A 93 -9.43 4.56 8.67
C LEU A 93 -10.16 5.89 8.83
N PHE A 94 -10.92 6.26 7.83
CA PHE A 94 -11.83 7.39 7.91
C PHE A 94 -13.04 6.98 8.76
N GLU A 95 -13.15 7.54 9.95
CA GLU A 95 -14.08 7.09 10.99
C GLU A 95 -15.55 7.28 10.63
N ASN A 96 -15.87 8.38 9.94
CA ASN A 96 -17.23 8.82 9.64
C ASN A 96 -17.72 8.42 8.25
N VAL A 97 -17.10 7.43 7.62
CA VAL A 97 -17.53 6.88 6.34
C VAL A 97 -17.70 5.36 6.43
N THR A 98 -18.41 4.79 5.48
CA THR A 98 -18.70 3.36 5.45
C THR A 98 -17.48 2.52 5.10
N VAL A 99 -17.58 1.20 5.29
CA VAL A 99 -16.58 0.22 4.85
C VAL A 99 -16.28 0.37 3.35
N LEU A 100 -17.34 0.40 2.52
CA LEU A 100 -17.19 0.55 1.08
C LEU A 100 -16.46 1.85 0.71
N GLU A 101 -16.85 2.97 1.32
CA GLU A 101 -16.21 4.26 1.07
C GLU A 101 -14.74 4.28 1.50
N ASN A 102 -14.41 3.68 2.66
CA ASN A 102 -13.02 3.53 3.08
C ASN A 102 -12.18 2.76 2.06
N ILE A 103 -12.69 1.64 1.55
CA ILE A 103 -11.97 0.83 0.55
C ILE A 103 -11.87 1.60 -0.77
N LEU A 104 -12.93 2.28 -1.21
CA LEU A 104 -12.93 3.11 -2.41
C LEU A 104 -11.86 4.22 -2.38
N THR A 105 -11.52 4.78 -1.19
CA THR A 105 -10.43 5.78 -1.11
C THR A 105 -9.07 5.24 -1.57
N GLY A 106 -8.85 3.92 -1.43
CA GLY A 106 -7.65 3.25 -1.96
C GLY A 106 -7.58 3.25 -3.49
N VAL A 107 -8.75 3.24 -4.16
CA VAL A 107 -8.86 3.26 -5.63
C VAL A 107 -8.75 4.69 -6.18
N HIS A 108 -9.43 5.66 -5.53
CA HIS A 108 -9.54 7.04 -6.02
C HIS A 108 -8.20 7.75 -6.20
N ARG A 109 -7.17 7.35 -5.50
CA ARG A 109 -5.84 7.95 -5.57
C ARG A 109 -5.19 7.83 -6.96
N ARG A 110 -5.71 6.97 -7.84
CA ARG A 110 -5.20 6.70 -9.19
C ARG A 110 -6.16 7.03 -10.33
N LEU A 111 -7.38 7.44 -9.99
CA LEU A 111 -8.29 7.91 -11.01
C LEU A 111 -7.84 9.31 -11.43
N ASP A 112 -7.11 9.37 -12.53
CA ASP A 112 -6.56 10.58 -13.15
C ASP A 112 -7.70 11.41 -13.78
N TYR A 113 -8.65 11.83 -12.93
CA TYR A 113 -9.67 12.78 -13.31
C TYR A 113 -9.19 14.18 -12.92
N GLY A 114 -8.58 14.87 -13.88
CA GLY A 114 -8.37 16.32 -13.74
C GLY A 114 -9.67 16.98 -13.30
N ILE A 115 -9.57 18.00 -12.44
CA ILE A 115 -10.71 18.74 -11.82
C ILE A 115 -11.76 19.13 -12.88
N LEU A 116 -11.39 19.34 -14.12
CA LEU A 116 -12.24 19.66 -15.26
C LEU A 116 -13.07 18.47 -15.78
N SER A 117 -12.62 17.23 -15.63
CA SER A 117 -13.38 16.04 -16.07
C SER A 117 -14.44 15.60 -15.05
N GLY A 118 -14.30 15.97 -13.79
CA GLY A 118 -15.32 15.80 -12.76
C GLY A 118 -16.54 16.74 -12.94
N LEU A 119 -16.34 17.90 -13.55
CA LEU A 119 -17.43 18.87 -13.86
C LEU A 119 -18.27 18.46 -15.08
N PHE A 120 -17.70 17.72 -16.01
CA PHE A 120 -18.44 17.12 -17.12
C PHE A 120 -18.56 15.61 -16.88
N TYR A 121 -19.75 15.14 -16.53
CA TYR A 121 -20.11 13.73 -16.30
C TYR A 121 -19.79 12.87 -17.54
N SER A 122 -18.50 12.71 -17.82
CA SER A 122 -17.97 12.03 -19.01
C SER A 122 -18.21 10.54 -18.88
N SER A 123 -18.55 9.88 -20.01
CA SER A 123 -18.71 8.41 -20.07
C SER A 123 -17.45 7.66 -19.57
N LYS A 124 -16.29 8.28 -19.65
CA LYS A 124 -15.00 7.77 -19.14
C LYS A 124 -14.94 7.80 -17.61
N ALA A 125 -15.46 8.88 -16.97
CA ALA A 125 -15.55 8.98 -15.51
C ALA A 125 -16.49 7.91 -14.95
N LYS A 126 -17.65 7.70 -15.59
CA LYS A 126 -18.64 6.69 -15.19
C LYS A 126 -18.08 5.25 -15.28
N LYS A 127 -17.29 4.94 -16.31
CA LYS A 127 -16.63 3.63 -16.44
C LYS A 127 -15.59 3.41 -15.37
N GLY A 128 -14.77 4.42 -15.02
CA GLY A 128 -13.77 4.33 -13.97
C GLY A 128 -14.41 4.17 -12.58
N GLU A 129 -15.49 4.89 -12.28
CA GLU A 129 -16.22 4.75 -11.04
C GLU A 129 -16.87 3.37 -10.90
N LEU A 130 -17.46 2.83 -11.97
CA LEU A 130 -18.01 1.48 -11.98
C LEU A 130 -16.94 0.42 -11.75
N TYR A 131 -15.77 0.59 -12.36
CA TYR A 131 -14.63 -0.29 -12.17
C TYR A 131 -14.09 -0.23 -10.74
N ALA A 132 -13.89 0.98 -10.20
CA ALA A 132 -13.46 1.20 -8.82
C ALA A 132 -14.41 0.53 -7.81
N ARG A 133 -15.72 0.69 -8.04
CA ARG A 133 -16.73 0.06 -7.19
C ARG A 133 -16.67 -1.45 -7.26
N LYS A 134 -16.53 -2.03 -8.46
CA LYS A 134 -16.39 -3.48 -8.62
C LYS A 134 -15.16 -4.00 -7.88
N ALA A 135 -14.00 -3.38 -8.05
CA ALA A 135 -12.78 -3.77 -7.34
C ALA A 135 -12.93 -3.70 -5.81
N ALA A 136 -13.62 -2.69 -5.30
CA ALA A 136 -13.91 -2.59 -3.87
C ALA A 136 -14.86 -3.69 -3.38
N GLU A 137 -15.89 -4.03 -4.15
CA GLU A 137 -16.81 -5.13 -3.82
C GLU A 137 -16.08 -6.48 -3.84
N ASP A 138 -15.26 -6.75 -4.86
CA ASP A 138 -14.47 -8.00 -4.95
C ASP A 138 -13.53 -8.17 -3.71
N ILE A 139 -12.99 -7.07 -3.18
CA ILE A 139 -12.17 -7.09 -1.95
C ILE A 139 -13.04 -7.29 -0.70
N ILE A 140 -14.21 -6.69 -0.63
CA ILE A 140 -15.16 -6.88 0.49
C ILE A 140 -15.55 -8.36 0.57
N ASP A 141 -15.88 -8.97 -0.55
CA ASP A 141 -16.21 -10.39 -0.65
C ASP A 141 -15.01 -11.28 -0.26
N PHE A 142 -13.82 -10.97 -0.79
CA PHE A 142 -12.59 -11.71 -0.44
C PHE A 142 -12.25 -11.67 1.06
N LEU A 143 -12.55 -10.56 1.72
CA LEU A 143 -12.29 -10.37 3.15
C LEU A 143 -13.43 -10.86 4.05
N GLU A 144 -14.53 -11.39 3.47
CA GLU A 144 -15.71 -11.88 4.20
C GLU A 144 -16.28 -10.81 5.14
N ILE A 145 -16.53 -9.59 4.62
CA ILE A 145 -17.07 -8.45 5.37
C ILE A 145 -18.28 -7.81 4.67
N GLU A 146 -18.99 -8.56 3.83
CA GLU A 146 -20.12 -8.08 3.01
C GLU A 146 -21.25 -7.51 3.87
N GLU A 147 -21.53 -8.12 5.02
CA GLU A 147 -22.57 -7.67 5.94
C GLU A 147 -22.31 -6.26 6.49
N TYR A 148 -21.04 -5.84 6.55
CA TYR A 148 -20.62 -4.54 7.07
C TYR A 148 -20.42 -3.46 6.00
N ARG A 149 -20.64 -3.77 4.73
CA ARG A 149 -20.32 -2.90 3.57
C ARG A 149 -20.82 -1.47 3.70
N TYR A 150 -22.00 -1.25 4.26
CA TYR A 150 -22.61 0.06 4.47
C TYR A 150 -22.56 0.53 5.94
N SER A 151 -21.90 -0.20 6.81
CA SER A 151 -21.71 0.18 8.20
C SER A 151 -20.61 1.21 8.35
N TYR A 152 -20.78 2.16 9.26
CA TYR A 152 -19.71 3.09 9.63
C TYR A 152 -18.59 2.36 10.34
N VAL A 153 -17.35 2.63 9.97
CA VAL A 153 -16.18 1.91 10.48
C VAL A 153 -16.03 2.02 11.99
N MET A 154 -16.36 3.17 12.59
CA MET A 154 -16.31 3.35 14.04
C MET A 154 -17.21 2.40 14.83
N SER A 155 -18.32 1.95 14.24
CA SER A 155 -19.26 1.03 14.90
C SER A 155 -18.82 -0.43 14.88
N LEU A 156 -17.74 -0.75 14.17
CA LEU A 156 -17.32 -2.12 13.93
C LEU A 156 -16.33 -2.63 14.99
N PRO A 157 -16.34 -3.94 15.27
CA PRO A 157 -15.29 -4.56 16.08
C PRO A 157 -13.89 -4.32 15.47
N TYR A 158 -12.89 -4.22 16.34
CA TYR A 158 -11.49 -3.97 15.94
C TYR A 158 -10.98 -4.93 14.85
N GLY A 159 -11.32 -6.22 14.92
CA GLY A 159 -10.92 -7.22 13.91
C GLY A 159 -11.49 -6.93 12.52
N ILE A 160 -12.73 -6.42 12.43
CA ILE A 160 -13.34 -6.01 11.17
C ILE A 160 -12.68 -4.73 10.64
N GLN A 161 -12.43 -3.74 11.52
CA GLN A 161 -11.69 -2.53 11.14
C GLN A 161 -10.32 -2.86 10.54
N LYS A 162 -9.59 -3.85 11.09
CA LYS A 162 -8.32 -4.32 10.54
C LYS A 162 -8.47 -4.98 9.16
N ARG A 163 -9.56 -5.72 8.92
CA ARG A 163 -9.86 -6.25 7.58
C ARG A 163 -10.15 -5.10 6.58
N VAL A 164 -10.89 -4.07 6.99
CA VAL A 164 -11.15 -2.89 6.14
C VAL A 164 -9.84 -2.15 5.78
N GLU A 165 -8.94 -1.98 6.75
CA GLU A 165 -7.62 -1.38 6.51
C GLU A 165 -6.80 -2.19 5.49
N LEU A 166 -6.80 -3.51 5.64
CA LEU A 166 -6.15 -4.42 4.68
C LEU A 166 -6.80 -4.30 3.30
N GLY A 167 -8.14 -4.25 3.23
CA GLY A 167 -8.88 -4.08 1.99
C GLY A 167 -8.52 -2.78 1.26
N ARG A 168 -8.44 -1.67 1.98
CA ARG A 168 -8.02 -0.38 1.42
C ARG A 168 -6.60 -0.43 0.85
N ALA A 169 -5.67 -1.10 1.53
CA ALA A 169 -4.32 -1.29 1.03
C ALA A 169 -4.28 -2.21 -0.19
N SER A 170 -5.04 -3.31 -0.18
CA SER A 170 -5.05 -4.33 -1.24
C SER A 170 -5.63 -3.80 -2.56
N VAL A 171 -6.69 -2.98 -2.49
CA VAL A 171 -7.31 -2.37 -3.68
C VAL A 171 -6.32 -1.48 -4.44
N SER A 172 -5.42 -0.81 -3.75
CA SER A 172 -4.37 0.00 -4.38
C SER A 172 -3.42 -0.85 -5.25
N TYR A 173 -3.24 -2.13 -4.93
CA TYR A 173 -2.35 -3.06 -5.64
C TYR A 173 -3.04 -3.83 -6.77
N THR A 174 -4.26 -4.33 -6.56
CA THR A 174 -4.99 -5.13 -7.55
C THR A 174 -5.27 -4.35 -8.85
N HIS A 175 -5.39 -3.03 -8.74
CA HIS A 175 -5.62 -2.15 -9.89
C HIS A 175 -4.41 -2.07 -10.85
N LEU A 176 -3.18 -2.20 -10.36
CA LEU A 176 -1.98 -2.23 -11.21
C LEU A 176 -1.95 -3.49 -12.07
N ARG A 177 -2.29 -4.64 -11.49
CA ARG A 177 -2.25 -5.92 -12.17
C ARG A 177 -3.32 -6.07 -13.27
N ALA A 178 -4.47 -5.40 -13.12
CA ALA A 178 -5.53 -5.41 -14.13
C ALA A 178 -5.16 -4.60 -15.38
N HIS A 179 -4.37 -3.54 -15.25
CA HIS A 179 -3.89 -2.77 -16.40
C HIS A 179 -2.79 -3.49 -17.19
N GLU A 180 -2.03 -4.39 -16.57
CA GLU A 180 -1.00 -5.17 -17.26
C GLU A 180 -1.58 -6.32 -18.10
N THR A 181 -2.79 -6.78 -17.78
CA THR A 181 -3.45 -7.87 -18.51
C THR A 181 -4.26 -7.44 -19.73
N ASP A 182 -4.58 -6.15 -19.85
CA ASP A 182 -5.35 -5.61 -20.98
C ASP A 182 -4.48 -5.12 -22.16
N ILE A 183 -3.16 -5.35 -22.15
CA ILE A 183 -2.21 -4.94 -23.19
C ILE A 183 -1.73 -6.14 -24.06
N ASN A 184 -2.43 -7.27 -24.03
CA ASN A 184 -2.17 -8.40 -24.96
C ASN A 184 -3.39 -8.70 -25.84
#